data_071011cf43ad58635a556683214bc958
#
_entry.id   071011cf43ad58635a556683214bc958
#
_cell.length_a   1.000
_cell.length_b   1.000
_cell.length_c   1.000
_cell.angle_alpha   90.00
_cell.angle_beta   90.00
_cell.angle_gamma   90.00
#
_symmetry.space_group_name_H-M   'P 1'
#
loop_
_entity.id
_entity.type
_entity.pdbx_description
1 polymer ?
#
loop_
_entity_poly.entity_id
_entity_poly.type
_entity_poly.pdbx_seq_one_letter_code
_entity_poly.pdbx_strand_id
1 'polypeptide(L)'
;MSIRMIAIDLDGTLLHDDMTISAYSREVIQKAIQKGYEIVVATGRMWDSARSKVALLRLGNVPVICYTGAWIMWSETGEPILQDGLSADLASRVMLAARERGWEATAFWDNHIYMERPNGSEAKYQKYRTQKPQYLGEAFYHPPMTVTRVVFADPSEEERDRIRAFLESRFREEITVVYPGDDFVDVHKKGIDKASALSFLAERRGIRREEIMAFGNTENDVPMLRYAGVSYAVANADGVAKEAAGHICASNEEDGVAKVIEELVASD
;
A
#
# COMPACT_ATOMS: atom_id res chain seq x y z
N MET A 1 12.43 -5.55 24.74
CA MET A 1 12.79 -6.13 23.42
C MET A 1 13.17 -4.94 22.56
N SER A 2 14.27 -5.01 21.82
CA SER A 2 14.67 -3.89 20.95
C SER A 2 14.01 -4.01 19.58
N ILE A 3 13.54 -2.91 19.02
CA ILE A 3 13.05 -2.84 17.65
C ILE A 3 14.22 -3.09 16.69
N ARG A 4 13.98 -3.79 15.60
CA ARG A 4 14.97 -4.06 14.56
C ARG A 4 14.49 -3.67 13.17
N MET A 5 13.17 -3.65 12.96
CA MET A 5 12.55 -3.28 11.68
C MET A 5 11.51 -2.20 11.89
N ILE A 6 11.47 -1.21 11.01
CA ILE A 6 10.50 -0.12 11.02
C ILE A 6 9.79 -0.10 9.66
N ALA A 7 8.49 -0.40 9.67
CA ALA A 7 7.63 -0.38 8.50
C ALA A 7 6.83 0.92 8.46
N ILE A 8 6.88 1.64 7.33
CA ILE A 8 6.33 2.99 7.23
C ILE A 8 5.46 3.09 5.97
N ASP A 9 4.18 3.42 6.14
CA ASP A 9 3.35 3.83 5.02
C ASP A 9 3.76 5.21 4.51
N LEU A 10 3.42 5.52 3.26
CA LEU A 10 3.79 6.78 2.60
C LEU A 10 2.70 7.84 2.68
N ASP A 11 1.57 7.60 2.03
CA ASP A 11 0.55 8.61 1.76
C ASP A 11 -0.26 8.97 3.01
N GLY A 12 -0.15 10.23 3.45
CA GLY A 12 -0.81 10.68 4.68
C GLY A 12 -0.18 10.12 5.96
N THR A 13 0.96 9.40 5.87
CA THR A 13 1.74 8.88 7.00
C THR A 13 3.12 9.53 7.06
N LEU A 14 4.01 9.20 6.12
CA LEU A 14 5.35 9.80 6.03
C LEU A 14 5.39 11.02 5.11
N LEU A 15 4.61 11.01 4.03
CA LEU A 15 4.50 12.12 3.10
C LEU A 15 3.59 13.19 3.67
N HIS A 16 4.00 14.47 3.54
CA HIS A 16 3.14 15.62 3.72
C HIS A 16 2.04 15.67 2.64
N ASP A 17 1.03 16.48 2.82
CA ASP A 17 -0.12 16.60 1.90
C ASP A 17 0.30 17.09 0.50
N ASP A 18 1.40 17.86 0.42
CA ASP A 18 2.04 18.28 -0.83
C ASP A 18 2.89 17.18 -1.51
N MET A 19 2.87 15.96 -0.96
CA MET A 19 3.63 14.80 -1.44
C MET A 19 5.15 14.95 -1.29
N THR A 20 5.62 15.81 -0.41
CA THR A 20 7.04 15.94 -0.05
C THR A 20 7.40 15.17 1.23
N ILE A 21 8.67 15.05 1.49
CA ILE A 21 9.23 14.53 2.75
C ILE A 21 10.11 15.62 3.32
N SER A 22 9.94 15.97 4.59
CA SER A 22 10.73 16.99 5.24
C SER A 22 12.22 16.62 5.30
N ALA A 23 13.09 17.60 5.42
CA ALA A 23 14.51 17.36 5.65
C ALA A 23 14.73 16.64 6.99
N TYR A 24 13.95 17.00 7.99
CA TYR A 24 14.00 16.39 9.33
C TYR A 24 13.64 14.90 9.27
N SER A 25 12.50 14.53 8.67
CA SER A 25 12.10 13.12 8.52
C SER A 25 13.16 12.29 7.82
N ARG A 26 13.73 12.82 6.74
CA ARG A 26 14.81 12.15 6.01
C ARG A 26 16.06 11.93 6.86
N GLU A 27 16.52 12.95 7.59
CA GLU A 27 17.70 12.84 8.44
C GLU A 27 17.52 11.84 9.58
N VAL A 28 16.34 11.83 10.22
CA VAL A 28 16.02 10.90 11.30
C VAL A 28 16.00 9.45 10.78
N ILE A 29 15.35 9.20 9.65
CA ILE A 29 15.31 7.85 9.05
C ILE A 29 16.72 7.39 8.65
N GLN A 30 17.55 8.26 8.09
CA GLN A 30 18.94 7.94 7.78
C GLN A 30 19.76 7.62 9.04
N LYS A 31 19.56 8.34 10.15
CA LYS A 31 20.17 8.02 11.45
C LYS A 31 19.73 6.64 11.95
N ALA A 32 18.45 6.29 11.80
CA ALA A 32 17.95 4.98 12.17
C ALA A 32 18.66 3.86 11.38
N ILE A 33 18.83 4.03 10.06
CA ILE A 33 19.60 3.08 9.23
C ILE A 33 21.05 2.95 9.71
N GLN A 34 21.72 4.07 10.02
CA GLN A 34 23.09 4.06 10.53
C GLN A 34 23.22 3.35 11.88
N LYS A 35 22.18 3.34 12.68
CA LYS A 35 22.07 2.59 13.94
C LYS A 35 21.73 1.11 13.73
N GLY A 36 21.46 0.68 12.50
CA GLY A 36 21.20 -0.72 12.14
C GLY A 36 19.73 -1.13 12.09
N TYR A 37 18.79 -0.17 12.16
CA TYR A 37 17.38 -0.46 11.94
C TYR A 37 17.11 -0.75 10.46
N GLU A 38 16.36 -1.81 10.18
CA GLU A 38 15.87 -2.10 8.83
C GLU A 38 14.62 -1.26 8.53
N ILE A 39 14.69 -0.41 7.52
CA ILE A 39 13.55 0.40 7.07
C ILE A 39 12.84 -0.32 5.94
N VAL A 40 11.53 -0.48 6.06
CA VAL A 40 10.63 -1.03 5.04
C VAL A 40 9.57 0.02 4.72
N VAL A 41 9.50 0.44 3.47
CA VAL A 41 8.40 1.27 2.99
C VAL A 41 7.26 0.34 2.56
N ALA A 42 6.02 0.60 3.03
CA ALA A 42 4.86 -0.23 2.74
C ALA A 42 3.70 0.63 2.22
N THR A 43 3.44 0.60 0.91
CA THR A 43 2.50 1.51 0.25
C THR A 43 1.48 0.80 -0.64
N GLY A 44 0.31 1.42 -0.83
CA GLY A 44 -0.66 1.04 -1.86
C GLY A 44 -0.29 1.47 -3.28
N ARG A 45 0.76 2.29 -3.43
CA ARG A 45 1.22 2.77 -4.74
C ARG A 45 1.71 1.65 -5.64
N MET A 46 1.55 1.85 -6.97
CA MET A 46 2.26 1.06 -7.95
C MET A 46 3.77 1.32 -7.88
N TRP A 47 4.58 0.37 -8.37
CA TRP A 47 6.03 0.40 -8.24
C TRP A 47 6.67 1.70 -8.76
N ASP A 48 6.34 2.15 -9.97
CA ASP A 48 6.94 3.36 -10.54
C ASP A 48 6.68 4.61 -9.68
N SER A 49 5.47 4.72 -9.13
CA SER A 49 5.10 5.81 -8.24
C SER A 49 5.82 5.70 -6.88
N ALA A 50 5.87 4.50 -6.28
CA ALA A 50 6.55 4.24 -5.03
C ALA A 50 8.05 4.53 -5.14
N ARG A 51 8.72 4.01 -6.18
CA ARG A 51 10.15 4.19 -6.43
C ARG A 51 10.56 5.66 -6.43
N SER A 52 9.77 6.52 -7.08
CA SER A 52 10.05 7.96 -7.15
C SER A 52 10.05 8.63 -5.77
N LYS A 53 9.21 8.16 -4.84
CA LYS A 53 9.11 8.69 -3.47
C LYS A 53 10.19 8.12 -2.55
N VAL A 54 10.43 6.82 -2.65
CA VAL A 54 11.49 6.15 -1.87
C VAL A 54 12.87 6.70 -2.21
N ALA A 55 13.11 7.06 -3.47
CA ALA A 55 14.37 7.70 -3.89
C ALA A 55 14.67 9.01 -3.14
N LEU A 56 13.63 9.76 -2.71
CA LEU A 56 13.80 10.99 -1.91
C LEU A 56 14.38 10.72 -0.51
N LEU A 57 14.16 9.53 0.02
CA LEU A 57 14.64 9.12 1.35
C LEU A 57 16.13 8.75 1.35
N ARG A 58 16.71 8.41 0.19
CA ARG A 58 18.12 7.98 0.04
C ARG A 58 18.48 6.83 0.98
N LEU A 59 17.62 5.81 1.04
CA LEU A 59 17.74 4.66 1.97
C LEU A 59 18.77 3.61 1.54
N GLY A 60 19.37 3.75 0.36
CA GLY A 60 20.09 2.66 -0.29
C GLY A 60 19.12 1.62 -0.85
N ASN A 61 19.61 0.41 -1.12
CA ASN A 61 18.82 -0.65 -1.72
C ASN A 61 18.00 -1.41 -0.64
N VAL A 62 16.82 -0.89 -0.31
CA VAL A 62 15.91 -1.46 0.70
C VAL A 62 14.69 -2.11 0.05
N PRO A 63 14.01 -3.07 0.73
CA PRO A 63 12.74 -3.61 0.27
C PRO A 63 11.64 -2.55 0.33
N VAL A 64 10.81 -2.52 -0.72
CA VAL A 64 9.62 -1.67 -0.81
C VAL A 64 8.42 -2.55 -1.09
N ILE A 65 7.47 -2.57 -0.17
CA ILE A 65 6.17 -3.22 -0.33
C ILE A 65 5.28 -2.27 -1.12
N CYS A 66 4.80 -2.73 -2.28
CA CYS A 66 3.96 -1.99 -3.21
C CYS A 66 2.60 -2.69 -3.41
N TYR A 67 1.64 -1.98 -4.02
CA TYR A 67 0.32 -2.54 -4.32
C TYR A 67 -0.31 -3.21 -3.10
N THR A 68 -0.24 -2.55 -1.92
CA THR A 68 -0.82 -3.03 -0.65
C THR A 68 -0.30 -4.43 -0.24
N GLY A 69 0.91 -4.82 -0.66
CA GLY A 69 1.51 -6.11 -0.30
C GLY A 69 1.66 -7.10 -1.46
N ALA A 70 1.04 -6.84 -2.62
CA ALA A 70 1.12 -7.75 -3.76
C ALA A 70 2.54 -7.86 -4.33
N TRP A 71 3.33 -6.80 -4.27
CA TRP A 71 4.71 -6.80 -4.73
C TRP A 71 5.68 -6.33 -3.65
N ILE A 72 6.86 -6.94 -3.61
CA ILE A 72 8.01 -6.46 -2.85
C ILE A 72 9.16 -6.30 -3.84
N MET A 73 9.73 -5.11 -3.91
CA MET A 73 10.76 -4.74 -4.88
C MET A 73 11.99 -4.18 -4.19
N TRP A 74 13.17 -4.38 -4.75
CA TRP A 74 14.36 -3.67 -4.30
C TRP A 74 14.35 -2.22 -4.80
N SER A 75 14.51 -1.25 -3.91
CA SER A 75 14.32 0.19 -4.19
C SER A 75 15.25 0.75 -5.27
N GLU A 76 16.50 0.33 -5.34
CA GLU A 76 17.47 0.83 -6.33
C GLU A 76 17.47 -0.01 -7.60
N THR A 77 17.58 -1.34 -7.48
CA THR A 77 17.69 -2.23 -8.65
C THR A 77 16.37 -2.42 -9.37
N GLY A 78 15.24 -2.32 -8.65
CA GLY A 78 13.93 -2.65 -9.20
C GLY A 78 13.71 -4.14 -9.43
N GLU A 79 14.58 -4.99 -8.89
CA GLU A 79 14.41 -6.42 -8.96
C GLU A 79 13.29 -6.88 -8.01
N PRO A 80 12.41 -7.79 -8.43
CA PRO A 80 11.35 -8.30 -7.58
C PRO A 80 11.91 -9.25 -6.52
N ILE A 81 11.43 -9.09 -5.28
CA ILE A 81 11.61 -10.04 -4.17
C ILE A 81 10.40 -10.97 -4.11
N LEU A 82 9.20 -10.41 -4.34
CA LEU A 82 7.91 -11.09 -4.39
C LEU A 82 7.01 -10.38 -5.39
N GLN A 83 6.28 -11.15 -6.20
CA GLN A 83 5.18 -10.65 -7.02
C GLN A 83 4.05 -11.67 -6.95
N ASP A 84 2.88 -11.25 -6.50
CA ASP A 84 1.66 -12.05 -6.40
C ASP A 84 0.44 -11.21 -6.82
N GLY A 85 -0.71 -11.84 -6.99
CA GLY A 85 -1.95 -11.17 -7.37
C GLY A 85 -3.08 -12.15 -7.68
N LEU A 86 -4.15 -11.63 -8.25
CA LEU A 86 -5.29 -12.40 -8.75
C LEU A 86 -4.86 -13.22 -9.97
N SER A 87 -5.20 -14.48 -10.03
CA SER A 87 -5.02 -15.25 -11.29
C SER A 87 -5.79 -14.57 -12.43
N ALA A 88 -5.35 -14.78 -13.66
CA ALA A 88 -6.03 -14.21 -14.84
C ALA A 88 -7.53 -14.56 -14.86
N ASP A 89 -7.88 -15.80 -14.53
CA ASP A 89 -9.27 -16.27 -14.44
C ASP A 89 -10.07 -15.54 -13.34
N LEU A 90 -9.50 -15.44 -12.13
CA LEU A 90 -10.18 -14.75 -11.02
C LEU A 90 -10.37 -13.26 -11.32
N ALA A 91 -9.36 -12.60 -11.86
CA ALA A 91 -9.46 -11.19 -12.26
C ALA A 91 -10.53 -10.98 -13.34
N SER A 92 -10.56 -11.85 -14.37
CA SER A 92 -11.61 -11.85 -15.38
C SER A 92 -13.01 -11.98 -14.77
N ARG A 93 -13.23 -12.96 -13.89
CA ARG A 93 -14.52 -13.16 -13.21
C ARG A 93 -14.93 -11.94 -12.36
N VAL A 94 -14.00 -11.33 -11.64
CA VAL A 94 -14.25 -10.11 -10.83
C VAL A 94 -14.63 -8.94 -11.74
N MET A 95 -13.86 -8.67 -12.79
CA MET A 95 -14.11 -7.55 -13.71
C MET A 95 -15.42 -7.71 -14.48
N LEU A 96 -15.73 -8.92 -14.97
CA LEU A 96 -17.00 -9.21 -15.66
C LEU A 96 -18.19 -9.07 -14.72
N ALA A 97 -18.08 -9.54 -13.47
CA ALA A 97 -19.16 -9.41 -12.49
C ALA A 97 -19.42 -7.92 -12.13
N ALA A 98 -18.38 -7.09 -12.08
CA ALA A 98 -18.50 -5.64 -11.88
C ALA A 98 -19.16 -4.97 -13.09
N ARG A 99 -18.76 -5.35 -14.32
CA ARG A 99 -19.36 -4.86 -15.57
C ARG A 99 -20.86 -5.11 -15.64
N GLU A 100 -21.34 -6.29 -15.20
CA GLU A 100 -22.78 -6.62 -15.12
C GLU A 100 -23.57 -5.65 -14.24
N ARG A 101 -22.90 -4.95 -13.33
CA ARG A 101 -23.47 -3.92 -12.44
C ARG A 101 -23.28 -2.50 -12.95
N GLY A 102 -22.62 -2.33 -14.09
CA GLY A 102 -22.27 -1.01 -14.63
C GLY A 102 -21.07 -0.33 -13.96
N TRP A 103 -20.32 -1.05 -13.13
CA TRP A 103 -19.10 -0.52 -12.50
C TRP A 103 -17.91 -0.66 -13.44
N GLU A 104 -17.21 0.44 -13.66
CA GLU A 104 -16.04 0.48 -14.52
C GLU A 104 -14.77 0.22 -13.70
N ALA A 105 -14.07 -0.83 -14.06
CA ALA A 105 -12.84 -1.26 -13.39
C ALA A 105 -11.59 -0.73 -14.08
N THR A 106 -10.55 -0.53 -13.29
CA THR A 106 -9.17 -0.40 -13.73
C THR A 106 -8.38 -1.60 -13.21
N ALA A 107 -7.54 -2.19 -14.02
CA ALA A 107 -6.72 -3.34 -13.62
C ALA A 107 -5.23 -3.03 -13.79
N PHE A 108 -4.40 -3.66 -12.94
CA PHE A 108 -2.97 -3.47 -12.92
C PHE A 108 -2.26 -4.81 -13.12
N TRP A 109 -1.43 -4.92 -14.15
CA TRP A 109 -0.51 -6.05 -14.34
C TRP A 109 0.75 -5.60 -15.05
N ASP A 110 1.83 -6.31 -14.88
CA ASP A 110 3.13 -5.99 -15.47
C ASP A 110 3.55 -4.52 -15.24
N ASN A 111 3.23 -3.99 -14.05
CA ASN A 111 3.48 -2.58 -13.68
C ASN A 111 2.84 -1.54 -14.63
N HIS A 112 1.73 -1.91 -15.31
CA HIS A 112 0.97 -1.02 -16.19
C HIS A 112 -0.48 -0.90 -15.72
N ILE A 113 -1.16 0.16 -16.18
CA ILE A 113 -2.57 0.44 -15.90
C ILE A 113 -3.37 0.13 -17.15
N TYR A 114 -4.43 -0.64 -16.98
CA TYR A 114 -5.33 -1.05 -18.07
C TYR A 114 -6.77 -0.73 -17.75
N MET A 115 -7.52 -0.31 -18.77
CA MET A 115 -8.95 -0.04 -18.73
C MET A 115 -9.62 -0.59 -20.01
N GLU A 116 -10.92 -0.83 -19.96
CA GLU A 116 -11.68 -1.13 -21.16
C GLU A 116 -11.65 0.05 -22.13
N ARG A 117 -11.94 1.26 -21.61
CA ARG A 117 -12.06 2.53 -22.34
C ARG A 117 -11.79 3.71 -21.40
N PRO A 118 -11.61 4.92 -21.93
CA PRO A 118 -11.62 6.12 -21.10
C PRO A 118 -12.94 6.25 -20.31
N ASN A 119 -12.86 6.53 -19.02
CA ASN A 119 -14.03 6.63 -18.14
C ASN A 119 -14.01 7.86 -17.21
N GLY A 120 -13.01 8.75 -17.37
CA GLY A 120 -12.88 9.96 -16.57
C GLY A 120 -12.10 9.80 -15.27
N SER A 121 -11.82 8.56 -14.84
CA SER A 121 -11.03 8.33 -13.61
C SER A 121 -9.52 8.53 -13.79
N GLU A 122 -9.04 8.74 -15.01
CA GLU A 122 -7.63 8.90 -15.34
C GLU A 122 -6.96 10.03 -14.54
N ALA A 123 -7.69 11.11 -14.27
CA ALA A 123 -7.20 12.24 -13.50
C ALA A 123 -6.83 11.84 -12.06
N LYS A 124 -7.53 10.87 -11.46
CA LYS A 124 -7.23 10.35 -10.13
C LYS A 124 -5.87 9.67 -10.09
N TYR A 125 -5.54 8.90 -11.12
CA TYR A 125 -4.22 8.24 -11.21
C TYR A 125 -3.09 9.23 -11.46
N GLN A 126 -3.34 10.33 -12.20
CA GLN A 126 -2.34 11.39 -12.45
C GLN A 126 -1.87 12.08 -11.16
N LYS A 127 -2.76 12.24 -10.15
CA LYS A 127 -2.39 12.76 -8.82
C LYS A 127 -1.21 12.00 -8.21
N TYR A 128 -1.15 10.69 -8.44
CA TYR A 128 -0.07 9.84 -7.93
C TYR A 128 1.11 9.70 -8.89
N ARG A 129 1.16 10.52 -9.97
CA ARG A 129 2.20 10.47 -11.02
C ARG A 129 2.41 9.06 -11.58
N THR A 130 1.31 8.37 -11.82
CA THR A 130 1.31 7.05 -12.44
C THR A 130 1.40 7.18 -13.97
N GLN A 131 1.61 6.03 -14.62
CA GLN A 131 1.54 5.92 -16.08
C GLN A 131 0.14 6.24 -16.59
N LYS A 132 0.04 6.59 -17.88
CA LYS A 132 -1.26 6.70 -18.55
C LYS A 132 -1.86 5.30 -18.75
N PRO A 133 -3.16 5.13 -18.53
CA PRO A 133 -3.83 3.87 -18.80
C PRO A 133 -3.72 3.47 -20.28
N GLN A 134 -3.64 2.15 -20.52
CA GLN A 134 -3.81 1.55 -21.84
C GLN A 134 -5.24 1.04 -21.97
N TYR A 135 -5.84 1.28 -23.13
CA TYR A 135 -7.23 0.91 -23.39
C TYR A 135 -7.30 -0.33 -24.27
N LEU A 136 -7.92 -1.38 -23.78
CA LEU A 136 -7.90 -2.71 -24.42
C LEU A 136 -9.25 -3.12 -25.01
N GLY A 137 -10.31 -2.32 -24.84
CA GLY A 137 -11.65 -2.73 -25.23
C GLY A 137 -12.06 -4.05 -24.56
N GLU A 138 -12.67 -4.95 -25.29
CA GLU A 138 -13.13 -6.25 -24.77
C GLU A 138 -11.98 -7.13 -24.24
N ALA A 139 -10.76 -7.00 -24.78
CA ALA A 139 -9.60 -7.75 -24.31
C ALA A 139 -9.21 -7.43 -22.87
N PHE A 140 -9.66 -6.29 -22.29
CA PHE A 140 -9.49 -5.94 -20.90
C PHE A 140 -9.98 -7.02 -19.93
N TYR A 141 -11.08 -7.69 -20.28
CA TYR A 141 -11.71 -8.73 -19.45
C TYR A 141 -11.01 -10.08 -19.52
N HIS A 142 -9.99 -10.22 -20.35
CA HIS A 142 -9.23 -11.45 -20.57
C HIS A 142 -7.72 -11.19 -20.38
N PRO A 143 -7.29 -10.84 -19.15
CA PRO A 143 -5.88 -10.53 -18.90
C PRO A 143 -4.99 -11.74 -19.22
N PRO A 144 -3.82 -11.54 -19.84
CA PRO A 144 -2.95 -12.64 -20.28
C PRO A 144 -2.12 -13.24 -19.14
N MET A 145 -2.15 -12.63 -17.96
CA MET A 145 -1.31 -12.99 -16.83
C MET A 145 -1.97 -12.63 -15.50
N THR A 146 -1.27 -12.90 -14.39
CA THR A 146 -1.65 -12.47 -13.04
C THR A 146 -1.88 -10.96 -13.00
N VAL A 147 -3.03 -10.56 -12.46
CA VAL A 147 -3.43 -9.17 -12.24
C VAL A 147 -3.08 -8.78 -10.82
N THR A 148 -2.25 -7.76 -10.66
CA THR A 148 -1.75 -7.32 -9.35
C THR A 148 -2.90 -6.86 -8.45
N ARG A 149 -3.84 -6.07 -9.01
CA ARG A 149 -5.08 -5.64 -8.36
C ARG A 149 -6.11 -5.16 -9.38
N VAL A 150 -7.37 -5.13 -8.97
CA VAL A 150 -8.46 -4.44 -9.68
C VAL A 150 -8.95 -3.29 -8.81
N VAL A 151 -9.21 -2.14 -9.42
CA VAL A 151 -9.57 -0.90 -8.72
C VAL A 151 -10.83 -0.30 -9.33
N PHE A 152 -11.72 0.20 -8.48
CA PHE A 152 -12.82 1.07 -8.86
C PHE A 152 -12.51 2.47 -8.33
N ALA A 153 -12.44 3.44 -9.23
CA ALA A 153 -12.08 4.80 -8.89
C ALA A 153 -13.31 5.70 -8.83
N ASP A 154 -13.29 6.65 -7.88
CA ASP A 154 -14.28 7.70 -7.70
C ASP A 154 -15.73 7.24 -7.42
N PRO A 155 -15.94 6.12 -6.70
CA PRO A 155 -17.28 5.75 -6.28
C PRO A 155 -17.76 6.69 -5.15
N SER A 156 -19.08 6.97 -5.09
CA SER A 156 -19.65 7.56 -3.89
C SER A 156 -19.51 6.60 -2.70
N GLU A 157 -19.67 7.11 -1.47
CA GLU A 157 -19.62 6.28 -0.26
C GLU A 157 -20.62 5.11 -0.33
N GLU A 158 -21.86 5.38 -0.73
CA GLU A 158 -22.89 4.35 -0.92
C GLU A 158 -22.49 3.33 -1.99
N GLU A 159 -21.84 3.75 -3.05
CA GLU A 159 -21.41 2.87 -4.13
C GLU A 159 -20.20 2.02 -3.72
N ARG A 160 -19.26 2.55 -2.93
CA ARG A 160 -18.16 1.77 -2.32
C ARG A 160 -18.69 0.59 -1.53
N ASP A 161 -19.69 0.83 -0.67
CA ASP A 161 -20.30 -0.22 0.15
C ASP A 161 -21.04 -1.25 -0.69
N ARG A 162 -21.73 -0.81 -1.76
CA ARG A 162 -22.38 -1.71 -2.72
C ARG A 162 -21.37 -2.58 -3.47
N ILE A 163 -20.27 -2.01 -3.94
CA ILE A 163 -19.19 -2.74 -4.62
C ILE A 163 -18.60 -3.78 -3.66
N ARG A 164 -18.21 -3.38 -2.43
CA ARG A 164 -17.67 -4.29 -1.43
C ARG A 164 -18.63 -5.43 -1.13
N ALA A 165 -19.87 -5.11 -0.74
CA ALA A 165 -20.87 -6.12 -0.37
C ALA A 165 -21.13 -7.12 -1.51
N PHE A 166 -21.22 -6.64 -2.75
CA PHE A 166 -21.42 -7.51 -3.92
C PHE A 166 -20.23 -8.43 -4.17
N LEU A 167 -19.02 -7.88 -4.22
CA LEU A 167 -17.82 -8.65 -4.51
C LEU A 167 -17.50 -9.66 -3.39
N GLU A 168 -17.64 -9.26 -2.13
CA GLU A 168 -17.46 -10.16 -0.99
C GLU A 168 -18.53 -11.26 -0.94
N SER A 169 -19.78 -10.97 -1.32
CA SER A 169 -20.82 -12.01 -1.38
C SER A 169 -20.50 -13.12 -2.39
N ARG A 170 -19.76 -12.79 -3.46
CA ARG A 170 -19.51 -13.70 -4.58
C ARG A 170 -18.11 -14.33 -4.56
N PHE A 171 -17.11 -13.61 -4.01
CA PHE A 171 -15.70 -13.98 -4.10
C PHE A 171 -14.98 -13.98 -2.75
N ARG A 172 -15.69 -13.98 -1.62
CA ARG A 172 -15.16 -13.81 -0.26
C ARG A 172 -13.92 -14.65 0.06
N GLU A 173 -13.90 -15.90 -0.43
CA GLU A 173 -12.80 -16.83 -0.15
C GLU A 173 -11.59 -16.62 -1.08
N GLU A 174 -11.76 -15.84 -2.14
CA GLU A 174 -10.75 -15.65 -3.17
C GLU A 174 -10.15 -14.25 -3.19
N ILE A 175 -10.87 -13.22 -2.69
CA ILE A 175 -10.45 -11.83 -2.72
C ILE A 175 -10.53 -11.16 -1.36
N THR A 176 -9.84 -10.04 -1.25
CA THR A 176 -9.99 -9.03 -0.19
C THR A 176 -10.33 -7.69 -0.85
N VAL A 177 -11.32 -6.97 -0.31
CA VAL A 177 -11.71 -5.63 -0.74
C VAL A 177 -11.33 -4.64 0.36
N VAL A 178 -10.59 -3.59 0.01
CA VAL A 178 -10.13 -2.55 0.95
C VAL A 178 -10.38 -1.15 0.40
N TYR A 179 -10.49 -0.17 1.28
CA TYR A 179 -10.56 1.25 0.96
C TYR A 179 -9.23 1.92 1.31
N PRO A 180 -8.35 2.20 0.34
CA PRO A 180 -7.08 2.90 0.60
C PRO A 180 -7.26 4.42 0.74
N GLY A 181 -8.44 4.87 0.99
CA GLY A 181 -8.90 6.26 1.07
C GLY A 181 -10.27 6.42 0.41
N ASP A 182 -10.76 7.66 0.30
CA ASP A 182 -12.11 7.94 -0.19
C ASP A 182 -12.29 7.79 -1.70
N ASP A 183 -11.20 7.85 -2.45
CA ASP A 183 -11.23 7.86 -3.92
C ASP A 183 -11.27 6.48 -4.56
N PHE A 184 -11.04 5.37 -3.81
CA PHE A 184 -10.79 4.06 -4.40
C PHE A 184 -11.40 2.90 -3.61
N VAL A 185 -11.79 1.87 -4.36
CA VAL A 185 -12.03 0.51 -3.85
C VAL A 185 -11.02 -0.42 -4.51
N ASP A 186 -10.12 -0.98 -3.73
CA ASP A 186 -9.08 -1.89 -4.20
C ASP A 186 -9.48 -3.35 -3.94
N VAL A 187 -9.29 -4.19 -4.95
CA VAL A 187 -9.54 -5.64 -4.88
C VAL A 187 -8.22 -6.37 -5.08
N HIS A 188 -7.84 -7.14 -4.07
CA HIS A 188 -6.62 -7.95 -4.04
C HIS A 188 -6.97 -9.43 -3.93
N LYS A 189 -6.02 -10.30 -4.28
CA LYS A 189 -6.09 -11.72 -3.95
C LYS A 189 -6.19 -11.90 -2.43
N LYS A 190 -6.99 -12.86 -1.98
CA LYS A 190 -7.13 -13.20 -0.57
C LYS A 190 -5.78 -13.49 0.09
N GLY A 191 -5.56 -12.90 1.26
CA GLY A 191 -4.32 -13.06 2.02
C GLY A 191 -3.17 -12.16 1.58
N ILE A 192 -3.37 -11.31 0.56
CA ILE A 192 -2.41 -10.25 0.21
C ILE A 192 -2.82 -8.97 0.94
N ASP A 193 -1.93 -8.50 1.80
CA ASP A 193 -2.01 -7.22 2.50
C ASP A 193 -0.60 -6.76 2.93
N LYS A 194 -0.50 -5.57 3.52
CA LYS A 194 0.80 -5.04 3.99
C LYS A 194 1.41 -5.91 5.10
N ALA A 195 0.60 -6.59 5.91
CA ALA A 195 1.10 -7.47 6.97
C ALA A 195 1.70 -8.76 6.42
N SER A 196 1.06 -9.40 5.46
CA SER A 196 1.56 -10.63 4.84
C SER A 196 2.92 -10.40 4.15
N ALA A 197 3.05 -9.26 3.44
CA ALA A 197 4.32 -8.86 2.82
C ALA A 197 5.40 -8.51 3.87
N LEU A 198 5.03 -7.83 4.95
CA LEU A 198 5.93 -7.50 6.05
C LEU A 198 6.40 -8.77 6.79
N SER A 199 5.47 -9.72 7.07
CA SER A 199 5.78 -11.02 7.66
C SER A 199 6.77 -11.80 6.80
N PHE A 200 6.54 -11.85 5.49
CA PHE A 200 7.45 -12.50 4.55
C PHE A 200 8.87 -11.93 4.63
N LEU A 201 9.02 -10.60 4.70
CA LEU A 201 10.33 -9.96 4.86
C LEU A 201 10.96 -10.27 6.21
N ALA A 202 10.18 -10.15 7.29
CA ALA A 202 10.64 -10.38 8.66
C ALA A 202 11.15 -11.81 8.86
N GLU A 203 10.42 -12.80 8.35
CA GLU A 203 10.82 -14.22 8.40
C GLU A 203 12.17 -14.46 7.69
N ARG A 204 12.37 -13.88 6.50
CA ARG A 204 13.62 -13.99 5.75
C ARG A 204 14.82 -13.32 6.43
N ARG A 205 14.57 -12.37 7.32
CA ARG A 205 15.57 -11.62 8.11
C ARG A 205 15.74 -12.19 9.53
N GLY A 206 14.95 -13.18 9.92
CA GLY A 206 14.95 -13.71 11.28
C GLY A 206 14.55 -12.63 12.31
N ILE A 207 13.60 -11.76 11.95
CA ILE A 207 13.04 -10.71 12.80
C ILE A 207 11.67 -11.15 13.26
N ARG A 208 11.44 -11.13 14.58
CA ARG A 208 10.16 -11.49 15.14
C ARG A 208 9.20 -10.30 15.09
N ARG A 209 7.89 -10.55 15.06
CA ARG A 209 6.87 -9.49 15.03
C ARG A 209 7.03 -8.47 16.18
N GLU A 210 7.46 -8.91 17.36
CA GLU A 210 7.69 -8.08 18.55
C GLU A 210 8.89 -7.11 18.37
N GLU A 211 9.73 -7.34 17.37
CA GLU A 211 10.88 -6.51 17.01
C GLU A 211 10.56 -5.55 15.85
N ILE A 212 9.28 -5.45 15.46
CA ILE A 212 8.79 -4.61 14.37
C ILE A 212 8.01 -3.44 14.94
N MET A 213 8.31 -2.24 14.46
CA MET A 213 7.52 -1.03 14.63
C MET A 213 6.84 -0.67 13.31
N ALA A 214 5.55 -0.28 13.32
CA ALA A 214 4.81 0.06 12.12
C ALA A 214 4.07 1.40 12.26
N PHE A 215 3.96 2.13 11.14
CA PHE A 215 3.25 3.40 11.03
C PHE A 215 2.26 3.37 9.87
N GLY A 216 1.04 3.88 10.08
CA GLY A 216 0.01 3.91 9.06
C GLY A 216 -1.13 4.87 9.37
N ASN A 217 -2.09 5.03 8.45
CA ASN A 217 -3.18 6.00 8.57
C ASN A 217 -4.55 5.53 8.07
N THR A 218 -4.64 4.51 7.20
CA THR A 218 -5.91 4.11 6.58
C THR A 218 -6.22 2.61 6.73
N GLU A 219 -7.38 2.18 6.25
CA GLU A 219 -7.86 0.80 6.38
C GLU A 219 -6.84 -0.24 5.88
N ASN A 220 -6.13 0.06 4.79
CA ASN A 220 -5.14 -0.87 4.22
C ASN A 220 -3.88 -1.05 5.09
N ASP A 221 -3.69 -0.20 6.12
CA ASP A 221 -2.62 -0.32 7.11
C ASP A 221 -3.02 -1.18 8.31
N VAL A 222 -4.32 -1.35 8.55
CA VAL A 222 -4.84 -2.07 9.73
C VAL A 222 -4.18 -3.43 9.91
N PRO A 223 -4.02 -4.28 8.89
CA PRO A 223 -3.33 -5.56 9.06
C PRO A 223 -1.88 -5.38 9.55
N MET A 224 -1.13 -4.42 8.98
CA MET A 224 0.26 -4.13 9.34
C MET A 224 0.37 -3.59 10.76
N LEU A 225 -0.51 -2.66 11.15
CA LEU A 225 -0.55 -2.09 12.51
C LEU A 225 -0.84 -3.15 13.58
N ARG A 226 -1.74 -4.11 13.28
CA ARG A 226 -2.05 -5.24 14.16
C ARG A 226 -0.97 -6.32 14.20
N TYR A 227 -0.22 -6.47 13.12
CA TYR A 227 0.85 -7.45 13.04
C TYR A 227 2.08 -7.03 13.83
N ALA A 228 2.50 -5.77 13.75
CA ALA A 228 3.70 -5.25 14.40
C ALA A 228 3.61 -5.34 15.94
N GLY A 229 4.75 -5.53 16.59
CA GLY A 229 4.82 -5.55 18.05
C GLY A 229 4.60 -4.17 18.68
N VAL A 230 4.99 -3.10 17.97
CA VAL A 230 4.72 -1.71 18.31
C VAL A 230 4.13 -1.02 17.08
N SER A 231 3.01 -0.32 17.23
CA SER A 231 2.37 0.35 16.10
C SER A 231 1.83 1.72 16.45
N TYR A 232 1.93 2.62 15.49
CA TYR A 232 1.46 3.99 15.59
C TYR A 232 0.54 4.34 14.44
N ALA A 233 -0.63 4.90 14.74
CA ALA A 233 -1.40 5.66 13.80
C ALA A 233 -1.01 7.14 13.91
N VAL A 234 -0.89 7.85 12.78
CA VAL A 234 -0.69 9.30 12.79
C VAL A 234 -1.97 10.02 13.21
N ALA A 235 -1.88 11.25 13.75
CA ALA A 235 -3.04 11.98 14.26
C ALA A 235 -4.12 12.26 13.21
N ASN A 236 -3.73 12.39 11.94
CA ASN A 236 -4.64 12.54 10.78
C ASN A 236 -5.18 11.20 10.24
N ALA A 237 -4.89 10.06 10.87
CA ALA A 237 -5.36 8.75 10.44
C ALA A 237 -6.89 8.59 10.61
N ASP A 238 -7.45 7.67 9.82
CA ASP A 238 -8.84 7.23 9.95
C ASP A 238 -9.13 6.55 11.29
N GLY A 239 -10.40 6.54 11.70
CA GLY A 239 -10.84 5.90 12.94
C GLY A 239 -10.41 4.44 13.04
N VAL A 240 -10.58 3.68 11.94
CA VAL A 240 -10.22 2.24 11.91
C VAL A 240 -8.72 1.98 12.09
N ALA A 241 -7.87 2.84 11.55
CA ALA A 241 -6.43 2.74 11.74
C ALA A 241 -6.01 3.14 13.17
N LYS A 242 -6.63 4.19 13.74
CA LYS A 242 -6.40 4.59 15.14
C LYS A 242 -6.80 3.51 16.14
N GLU A 243 -7.93 2.83 15.90
CA GLU A 243 -8.39 1.70 16.73
C GLU A 243 -7.48 0.46 16.62
N ALA A 244 -6.84 0.28 15.47
CA ALA A 244 -5.96 -0.86 15.22
C ALA A 244 -4.55 -0.67 15.78
N ALA A 245 -4.08 0.57 15.92
CA ALA A 245 -2.74 0.91 16.39
C ALA A 245 -2.64 0.86 17.92
N GLY A 246 -1.47 0.49 18.43
CA GLY A 246 -1.18 0.54 19.87
C GLY A 246 -1.00 1.98 20.40
N HIS A 247 -0.62 2.91 19.54
CA HIS A 247 -0.32 4.31 19.90
C HIS A 247 -0.78 5.27 18.79
N ILE A 248 -0.91 6.55 19.15
CA ILE A 248 -1.13 7.64 18.20
C ILE A 248 0.07 8.59 18.32
N CYS A 249 0.68 8.95 17.18
CA CYS A 249 1.71 10.00 17.13
C CYS A 249 1.17 11.29 16.49
N ALA A 250 2.01 12.32 16.36
CA ALA A 250 1.65 13.55 15.67
C ALA A 250 1.27 13.29 14.20
N SER A 251 0.66 14.27 13.54
CA SER A 251 0.25 14.16 12.14
C SER A 251 1.43 14.03 11.17
N ASN A 252 1.15 13.66 9.93
CA ASN A 252 2.13 13.67 8.85
C ASN A 252 2.73 15.08 8.63
N GLU A 253 1.90 16.13 8.70
CA GLU A 253 2.34 17.53 8.58
C GLU A 253 3.27 17.98 9.72
N GLU A 254 3.20 17.32 10.86
CA GLU A 254 4.03 17.58 12.04
C GLU A 254 5.22 16.63 12.16
N ASP A 255 5.53 15.86 11.11
CA ASP A 255 6.58 14.84 11.10
C ASP A 255 6.44 13.78 12.21
N GLY A 256 5.21 13.33 12.48
CA GLY A 256 4.90 12.43 13.60
C GLY A 256 5.69 11.13 13.59
N VAL A 257 5.90 10.53 12.42
CA VAL A 257 6.72 9.32 12.24
C VAL A 257 8.17 9.57 12.67
N ALA A 258 8.76 10.68 12.19
CA ALA A 258 10.17 11.01 12.50
C ALA A 258 10.38 11.28 13.97
N LYS A 259 9.47 11.98 14.64
CA LYS A 259 9.55 12.24 16.09
C LYS A 259 9.63 10.95 16.91
N VAL A 260 8.78 9.96 16.59
CA VAL A 260 8.81 8.66 17.27
C VAL A 260 10.11 7.89 16.97
N ILE A 261 10.57 7.90 15.72
CA ILE A 261 11.83 7.25 15.35
C ILE A 261 13.03 7.93 16.04
N GLU A 262 13.03 9.27 16.16
CA GLU A 262 14.10 9.99 16.84
C GLU A 262 14.18 9.61 18.32
N GLU A 263 13.04 9.51 19.02
CA GLU A 263 13.00 9.03 20.40
C GLU A 263 13.53 7.60 20.54
N LEU A 264 13.16 6.70 19.60
CA LEU A 264 13.68 5.33 19.56
C LEU A 264 15.21 5.33 19.40
N VAL A 265 15.73 6.09 18.42
CA VAL A 265 17.16 6.18 18.11
C VAL A 265 17.95 6.82 19.26
N ALA A 266 17.35 7.74 20.03
CA ALA A 266 18.00 8.39 21.16
C ALA A 266 18.06 7.49 22.42
N SER A 267 17.17 6.49 22.52
CA SER A 267 17.10 5.56 23.66
C SER A 267 18.05 4.35 23.53
N ASP A 268 18.59 4.11 22.34
CA ASP A 268 19.59 3.07 22.02
C ASP A 268 21.01 3.65 21.98
#